data_408b3ff3ac76dcfc52a6ed54c2aaf44f
#
_entry.id   408b3ff3ac76dcfc52a6ed54c2aaf44f
#
_cell.length_a   1.000
_cell.length_b   1.000
_cell.length_c   1.000
_cell.angle_alpha   90.00
_cell.angle_beta   90.00
_cell.angle_gamma   90.00
#
_symmetry.space_group_name_H-M   'P 1'
#
loop_
_entity.id
_entity.type
_entity.pdbx_description
1 polymer ?
#
loop_
_entity_poly.entity_id
_entity_poly.type
_entity_poly.pdbx_seq_one_letter_code
_entity_poly.pdbx_strand_id
1 'polypeptide(L)'
;GIEKIQNASNLEELKAIKTTYAGADSAMTKASKAIGSLPVDQKKEAGKLMGKLRADFGRAYGPKEVELKEAAEKAALAAETVDMTLPVNRKPLGARHPLPKLMEDVEDFFISMGWQISSGPEIEAEWYNFDSLNFGPDHPARQMQDTFYVKGNQAKDAAGFVGSNMVVRTQTSSDQVRALLTRGVPLYIASPGRVFRTDELDATHTPVFHQCEALAVDKHLTMADLKGVLDKLAVAMFGPEAKTRLRPSYFPFTEPSAELDLWFPDKKGGPGWLEWGGCGMVNPNVLKSAGIDPDVYTGFAFGVGMERTLLLRSDINDMHDLVEGDVRFAEQFVMGE
;
A
#
# COMPACT_ATOMS: atom_id res chain seq x y z
N GLY A 1 -24.66 3.44 33.85
CA GLY A 1 -24.03 4.25 32.79
C GLY A 1 -23.16 5.35 33.37
N ILE A 2 -23.70 6.24 34.18
CA ILE A 2 -22.96 7.39 34.76
C ILE A 2 -21.79 6.95 35.62
N GLU A 3 -21.99 5.98 36.50
CA GLU A 3 -20.93 5.41 37.34
C GLU A 3 -19.77 4.82 36.51
N LYS A 4 -20.10 4.12 35.40
CA LYS A 4 -19.08 3.62 34.48
C LYS A 4 -18.30 4.75 33.78
N ILE A 5 -18.97 5.85 33.43
CA ILE A 5 -18.31 7.03 32.88
C ILE A 5 -17.30 7.62 33.88
N GLN A 6 -17.72 7.74 35.15
CA GLN A 6 -16.84 8.29 36.19
C GLN A 6 -15.60 7.44 36.46
N ASN A 7 -15.73 6.12 36.32
CA ASN A 7 -14.67 5.14 36.55
C ASN A 7 -13.82 4.82 35.30
N ALA A 8 -14.13 5.39 34.15
CA ALA A 8 -13.35 5.18 32.92
C ALA A 8 -11.92 5.68 33.10
N SER A 9 -10.94 4.85 32.77
CA SER A 9 -9.52 5.09 32.93
C SER A 9 -8.83 5.64 31.68
N ASN A 10 -9.43 5.47 30.51
CA ASN A 10 -8.89 5.92 29.23
C ASN A 10 -10.02 6.24 28.23
N LEU A 11 -9.63 6.91 27.12
CA LEU A 11 -10.56 7.37 26.08
C LEU A 11 -11.26 6.23 25.33
N GLU A 12 -10.62 5.09 25.17
CA GLU A 12 -11.21 3.93 24.47
C GLU A 12 -12.33 3.31 25.29
N GLU A 13 -12.09 3.14 26.58
CA GLU A 13 -13.09 2.67 27.53
C GLU A 13 -14.28 3.63 27.58
N LEU A 14 -14.03 4.93 27.63
CA LEU A 14 -15.06 5.96 27.60
C LEU A 14 -15.89 5.93 26.31
N LYS A 15 -15.25 5.72 25.14
CA LYS A 15 -15.91 5.55 23.84
C LYS A 15 -16.78 4.28 23.81
N ALA A 16 -16.28 3.17 24.35
CA ALA A 16 -17.02 1.92 24.45
C ALA A 16 -18.30 2.09 25.30
N ILE A 17 -18.20 2.82 26.41
CA ILE A 17 -19.35 3.18 27.27
C ILE A 17 -20.36 4.02 26.47
N LYS A 18 -19.92 5.02 25.71
CA LYS A 18 -20.80 5.83 24.85
C LYS A 18 -21.53 4.98 23.83
N THR A 19 -20.81 4.08 23.16
CA THR A 19 -21.39 3.16 22.17
C THR A 19 -22.46 2.26 22.82
N THR A 20 -22.18 1.71 23.99
CA THR A 20 -23.07 0.80 24.71
C THR A 20 -24.36 1.50 25.17
N TYR A 21 -24.26 2.72 25.70
CA TYR A 21 -25.40 3.39 26.37
C TYR A 21 -26.10 4.43 25.49
N ALA A 22 -25.41 5.05 24.54
CA ALA A 22 -25.91 6.11 23.67
C ALA A 22 -25.72 5.84 22.17
N GLY A 23 -25.15 4.71 21.77
CA GLY A 23 -24.97 4.29 20.38
C GLY A 23 -26.29 3.95 19.67
N ALA A 24 -26.24 3.67 18.38
CA ALA A 24 -27.40 3.43 17.51
C ALA A 24 -28.30 2.28 18.00
N ASP A 25 -27.70 1.22 18.56
CA ASP A 25 -28.40 0.01 19.07
C ASP A 25 -28.59 -0.01 20.57
N SER A 26 -28.26 1.08 21.26
CA SER A 26 -28.38 1.18 22.72
C SER A 26 -29.84 1.15 23.19
N ALA A 27 -30.00 0.76 24.43
CA ALA A 27 -31.33 0.79 25.10
C ALA A 27 -31.95 2.20 25.09
N MET A 28 -31.11 3.24 25.24
CA MET A 28 -31.53 4.64 25.20
C MET A 28 -32.07 5.02 23.80
N THR A 29 -31.42 4.59 22.74
CA THR A 29 -31.88 4.85 21.36
C THR A 29 -33.12 4.05 21.02
N LYS A 30 -33.20 2.77 21.43
CA LYS A 30 -34.40 1.92 21.28
C LYS A 30 -35.59 2.49 22.02
N ALA A 31 -35.41 2.89 23.28
CA ALA A 31 -36.47 3.54 24.08
C ALA A 31 -36.92 4.88 23.43
N SER A 32 -36.00 5.68 22.92
CA SER A 32 -36.34 6.92 22.22
C SER A 32 -37.20 6.69 20.97
N LYS A 33 -36.90 5.64 20.19
CA LYS A 33 -37.72 5.23 19.04
C LYS A 33 -39.12 4.74 19.45
N ALA A 34 -39.19 4.01 20.54
CA ALA A 34 -40.46 3.46 21.07
C ALA A 34 -41.42 4.54 21.60
N ILE A 35 -40.96 5.73 21.96
CA ILE A 35 -41.82 6.86 22.37
C ILE A 35 -42.84 7.21 21.29
N GLY A 36 -42.48 7.04 20.00
CA GLY A 36 -43.36 7.29 18.86
C GLY A 36 -44.67 6.45 18.89
N SER A 37 -44.64 5.26 19.48
CA SER A 37 -45.79 4.33 19.54
C SER A 37 -46.66 4.46 20.82
N LEU A 38 -46.27 5.34 21.75
CA LEU A 38 -47.03 5.55 22.98
C LEU A 38 -48.31 6.40 22.78
N PRO A 39 -49.34 6.28 23.66
CA PRO A 39 -50.47 7.20 23.71
C PRO A 39 -50.04 8.65 23.95
N VAL A 40 -50.84 9.61 23.46
CA VAL A 40 -50.48 11.06 23.41
C VAL A 40 -50.20 11.63 24.83
N ASP A 41 -50.93 11.22 25.80
CA ASP A 41 -50.78 11.60 27.23
C ASP A 41 -49.43 11.12 27.80
N GLN A 42 -48.98 9.95 27.44
CA GLN A 42 -47.71 9.36 27.94
C GLN A 42 -46.48 9.84 27.13
N LYS A 43 -46.65 10.24 25.85
CA LYS A 43 -45.54 10.74 25.02
C LYS A 43 -44.80 11.92 25.62
N LYS A 44 -45.57 12.87 26.21
CA LYS A 44 -44.98 14.08 26.77
C LYS A 44 -44.09 13.79 27.98
N GLU A 45 -44.53 12.90 28.83
CA GLU A 45 -43.80 12.51 30.03
C GLU A 45 -42.56 11.65 29.67
N ALA A 46 -42.73 10.65 28.81
CA ALA A 46 -41.64 9.82 28.30
C ALA A 46 -40.57 10.64 27.58
N GLY A 47 -40.98 11.62 26.74
CA GLY A 47 -40.08 12.53 26.10
C GLY A 47 -39.29 13.40 27.08
N LYS A 48 -39.92 13.90 28.12
CA LYS A 48 -39.25 14.69 29.17
C LYS A 48 -38.21 13.84 29.96
N LEU A 49 -38.58 12.60 30.32
CA LEU A 49 -37.67 11.66 30.99
C LEU A 49 -36.49 11.31 30.10
N MET A 50 -36.71 11.06 28.80
CA MET A 50 -35.66 10.74 27.87
C MET A 50 -34.72 11.94 27.65
N GLY A 51 -35.25 13.16 27.56
CA GLY A 51 -34.48 14.38 27.51
C GLY A 51 -33.60 14.57 28.74
N LYS A 52 -34.15 14.32 29.94
CA LYS A 52 -33.38 14.36 31.20
C LYS A 52 -32.25 13.31 31.18
N LEU A 53 -32.53 12.09 30.78
CA LEU A 53 -31.56 11.00 30.75
C LEU A 53 -30.39 11.32 29.81
N ARG A 54 -30.68 11.86 28.63
CA ARG A 54 -29.64 12.30 27.67
C ARG A 54 -28.81 13.46 28.21
N ALA A 55 -29.46 14.43 28.85
CA ALA A 55 -28.78 15.57 29.48
C ALA A 55 -27.87 15.11 30.64
N ASP A 56 -28.34 14.18 31.47
CA ASP A 56 -27.56 13.64 32.59
C ASP A 56 -26.35 12.83 32.07
N PHE A 57 -26.54 12.03 31.01
CA PHE A 57 -25.46 11.30 30.37
C PHE A 57 -24.43 12.26 29.77
N GLY A 58 -24.88 13.28 29.05
CA GLY A 58 -24.00 14.28 28.43
C GLY A 58 -23.21 15.10 29.45
N ARG A 59 -23.85 15.47 30.57
CA ARG A 59 -23.20 16.16 31.70
C ARG A 59 -22.12 15.32 32.39
N ALA A 60 -22.27 14.01 32.41
CA ALA A 60 -21.25 13.13 32.95
C ALA A 60 -20.14 12.82 31.93
N TYR A 61 -20.51 12.61 30.67
CA TYR A 61 -19.58 12.23 29.60
C TYR A 61 -18.62 13.35 29.20
N GLY A 62 -19.16 14.54 28.94
CA GLY A 62 -18.36 15.67 28.40
C GLY A 62 -17.17 16.05 29.29
N PRO A 63 -17.37 16.35 30.58
CA PRO A 63 -16.23 16.66 31.46
C PRO A 63 -15.21 15.53 31.56
N LYS A 64 -15.66 14.27 31.61
CA LYS A 64 -14.76 13.11 31.68
C LYS A 64 -13.96 12.91 30.39
N GLU A 65 -14.54 13.19 29.25
CA GLU A 65 -13.82 13.17 27.96
C GLU A 65 -12.72 14.21 27.90
N VAL A 66 -12.98 15.42 28.38
CA VAL A 66 -11.98 16.49 28.48
C VAL A 66 -10.85 16.09 29.43
N GLU A 67 -11.19 15.62 30.63
CA GLU A 67 -10.22 15.17 31.64
C GLU A 67 -9.27 14.09 31.07
N LEU A 68 -9.83 13.07 30.39
CA LEU A 68 -9.03 11.97 29.84
C LEU A 68 -8.21 12.40 28.62
N LYS A 69 -8.69 13.36 27.80
CA LYS A 69 -7.91 13.96 26.72
C LYS A 69 -6.72 14.74 27.25
N GLU A 70 -6.96 15.62 28.24
CA GLU A 70 -5.88 16.38 28.86
C GLU A 70 -4.85 15.48 29.56
N ALA A 71 -5.32 14.41 30.21
CA ALA A 71 -4.42 13.44 30.84
C ALA A 71 -3.59 12.67 29.81
N ALA A 72 -4.17 12.28 28.68
CA ALA A 72 -3.48 11.61 27.59
C ALA A 72 -2.47 12.53 26.92
N GLU A 73 -2.84 13.79 26.65
CA GLU A 73 -1.96 14.81 26.08
C GLU A 73 -0.78 15.11 27.03
N LYS A 74 -1.06 15.27 28.31
CA LYS A 74 0.01 15.47 29.32
C LYS A 74 0.94 14.28 29.41
N ALA A 75 0.42 13.06 29.31
CA ALA A 75 1.25 11.85 29.31
C ALA A 75 2.12 11.75 28.05
N ALA A 76 1.56 12.09 26.89
CA ALA A 76 2.29 12.14 25.62
C ALA A 76 3.43 13.19 25.69
N LEU A 77 3.12 14.41 26.12
CA LEU A 77 4.13 15.47 26.29
C LEU A 77 5.23 15.07 27.29
N ALA A 78 4.88 14.36 28.35
CA ALA A 78 5.87 13.87 29.31
C ALA A 78 6.78 12.78 28.73
N ALA A 79 6.21 11.91 27.88
CA ALA A 79 6.97 10.87 27.18
C ALA A 79 7.89 11.44 26.10
N GLU A 80 7.47 12.56 25.48
CA GLU A 80 8.24 13.27 24.44
C GLU A 80 9.28 14.26 25.02
N THR A 81 9.45 14.31 26.36
CA THR A 81 10.41 15.22 26.99
C THR A 81 11.84 14.90 26.53
N VAL A 82 12.50 15.89 25.93
CA VAL A 82 13.88 15.80 25.49
C VAL A 82 14.79 16.58 26.46
N ASP A 83 16.00 16.07 26.65
CA ASP A 83 17.01 16.78 27.45
C ASP A 83 17.59 17.98 26.68
N MET A 84 17.15 19.17 27.02
CA MET A 84 17.58 20.43 26.39
C MET A 84 19.03 20.82 26.76
N THR A 85 19.70 20.09 27.66
CA THR A 85 21.10 20.34 28.02
C THR A 85 22.09 19.63 27.10
N LEU A 86 21.61 18.72 26.25
CA LEU A 86 22.47 18.06 25.28
C LEU A 86 23.02 19.04 24.25
N PRO A 87 24.29 18.87 23.84
CA PRO A 87 24.90 19.76 22.85
C PRO A 87 24.13 19.67 21.51
N VAL A 88 23.61 20.81 21.05
CA VAL A 88 22.86 20.93 19.79
C VAL A 88 23.75 21.07 18.54
N ASN A 89 25.03 21.38 18.73
CA ASN A 89 26.02 21.55 17.66
C ASN A 89 26.55 20.19 17.18
N ARG A 90 25.64 19.32 16.72
CA ARG A 90 26.04 18.10 16.02
C ARG A 90 26.40 18.48 14.59
N LYS A 91 27.56 18.05 14.10
CA LYS A 91 27.82 18.03 12.68
C LYS A 91 26.77 17.09 12.05
N PRO A 92 25.97 17.53 11.07
CA PRO A 92 25.03 16.64 10.43
C PRO A 92 25.83 15.49 9.81
N LEU A 93 25.56 14.27 10.25
CA LEU A 93 26.03 13.08 9.56
C LEU A 93 25.15 12.95 8.33
N GLY A 94 25.75 12.91 7.14
CA GLY A 94 24.99 12.65 5.93
C GLY A 94 24.30 11.29 6.02
N ALA A 95 23.05 11.23 5.59
CA ALA A 95 22.29 10.00 5.50
C ALA A 95 21.82 9.78 4.07
N ARG A 96 21.80 8.53 3.65
CA ARG A 96 21.17 8.15 2.38
C ARG A 96 19.67 8.04 2.60
N HIS A 97 18.90 8.51 1.64
CA HIS A 97 17.45 8.28 1.68
C HIS A 97 17.17 6.77 1.73
N PRO A 98 16.24 6.29 2.60
CA PRO A 98 16.04 4.84 2.82
C PRO A 98 15.54 4.08 1.59
N LEU A 99 14.83 4.75 0.67
CA LEU A 99 14.30 4.11 -0.53
C LEU A 99 15.39 3.61 -1.51
N PRO A 100 16.40 4.40 -1.92
CA PRO A 100 17.54 3.88 -2.69
C PRO A 100 18.28 2.74 -1.99
N LYS A 101 18.41 2.81 -0.66
CA LYS A 101 19.02 1.70 0.09
C LYS A 101 18.20 0.42 0.01
N LEU A 102 16.87 0.52 0.15
CA LEU A 102 15.98 -0.62 -0.01
C LEU A 102 16.06 -1.20 -1.43
N MET A 103 16.14 -0.34 -2.45
CA MET A 103 16.28 -0.81 -3.83
C MET A 103 17.58 -1.60 -4.03
N GLU A 104 18.70 -1.13 -3.48
CA GLU A 104 19.97 -1.88 -3.48
C GLU A 104 19.85 -3.21 -2.75
N ASP A 105 19.20 -3.26 -1.58
CA ASP A 105 18.98 -4.52 -0.84
C ASP A 105 18.20 -5.54 -1.68
N VAL A 106 17.21 -5.07 -2.45
CA VAL A 106 16.42 -5.93 -3.36
C VAL A 106 17.25 -6.37 -4.56
N GLU A 107 18.05 -5.49 -5.15
CA GLU A 107 18.97 -5.84 -6.24
C GLU A 107 19.98 -6.89 -5.79
N ASP A 108 20.62 -6.69 -4.63
CA ASP A 108 21.59 -7.63 -4.04
C ASP A 108 20.96 -8.99 -3.76
N PHE A 109 19.71 -9.01 -3.29
CA PHE A 109 18.95 -10.25 -3.11
C PHE A 109 18.84 -11.02 -4.44
N PHE A 110 18.42 -10.39 -5.53
CA PHE A 110 18.28 -11.05 -6.83
C PHE A 110 19.63 -11.46 -7.41
N ILE A 111 20.64 -10.61 -7.31
CA ILE A 111 22.01 -10.95 -7.75
C ILE A 111 22.54 -12.17 -6.99
N SER A 112 22.29 -12.28 -5.69
CA SER A 112 22.69 -13.42 -4.87
C SER A 112 22.06 -14.76 -5.31
N MET A 113 20.90 -14.69 -5.97
CA MET A 113 20.22 -15.84 -6.56
C MET A 113 20.65 -16.12 -8.01
N GLY A 114 21.57 -15.33 -8.58
CA GLY A 114 22.03 -15.47 -9.96
C GLY A 114 21.13 -14.79 -11.00
N TRP A 115 20.22 -13.92 -10.56
CA TRP A 115 19.38 -13.14 -11.45
C TRP A 115 20.13 -11.90 -11.97
N GLN A 116 19.71 -11.40 -13.12
CA GLN A 116 20.27 -10.17 -13.71
C GLN A 116 19.38 -8.98 -13.35
N ILE A 117 20.00 -7.84 -13.07
CA ILE A 117 19.26 -6.58 -12.98
C ILE A 117 19.05 -6.01 -14.38
N SER A 118 17.82 -5.63 -14.67
CA SER A 118 17.42 -5.03 -15.93
C SER A 118 16.86 -3.64 -15.69
N SER A 119 17.10 -2.73 -16.63
CA SER A 119 16.53 -1.39 -16.61
C SER A 119 16.06 -1.01 -18.01
N GLY A 120 15.06 -0.15 -18.08
CA GLY A 120 14.52 0.38 -19.31
C GLY A 120 14.14 1.84 -19.21
N PRO A 121 13.70 2.45 -20.31
CA PRO A 121 13.33 3.86 -20.35
C PRO A 121 12.05 4.13 -19.56
N GLU A 122 11.95 5.31 -18.96
CA GLU A 122 10.74 5.77 -18.28
C GLU A 122 9.65 6.21 -19.27
N ILE A 123 10.05 6.75 -20.42
CA ILE A 123 9.15 7.03 -21.55
C ILE A 123 9.21 5.84 -22.48
N GLU A 124 8.09 5.18 -22.66
CA GLU A 124 8.01 3.89 -23.34
C GLU A 124 6.97 3.93 -24.46
N ALA A 125 7.17 3.14 -25.50
CA ALA A 125 6.11 2.93 -26.48
C ALA A 125 4.91 2.22 -25.85
N GLU A 126 3.71 2.68 -26.17
CA GLU A 126 2.46 2.12 -25.65
C GLU A 126 2.39 0.60 -25.80
N TRP A 127 2.96 0.07 -26.87
CA TRP A 127 3.05 -1.36 -27.12
C TRP A 127 3.75 -2.13 -26.00
N TYR A 128 4.90 -1.63 -25.49
CA TYR A 128 5.62 -2.28 -24.38
C TYR A 128 4.89 -2.18 -23.05
N ASN A 129 4.15 -1.08 -22.86
CA ASN A 129 3.44 -0.84 -21.59
C ASN A 129 2.10 -1.58 -21.52
N PHE A 130 1.49 -1.91 -22.67
CA PHE A 130 0.15 -2.47 -22.73
C PHE A 130 0.01 -3.66 -23.68
N ASP A 131 0.19 -3.49 -24.99
CA ASP A 131 -0.18 -4.52 -25.98
C ASP A 131 0.61 -5.82 -25.76
N SER A 132 1.92 -5.71 -25.61
CA SER A 132 2.80 -6.87 -25.36
C SER A 132 2.53 -7.56 -24.02
N LEU A 133 1.88 -6.87 -23.09
CA LEU A 133 1.47 -7.37 -21.78
C LEU A 133 0.01 -7.85 -21.75
N ASN A 134 -0.57 -8.08 -22.93
CA ASN A 134 -1.92 -8.62 -23.08
C ASN A 134 -3.05 -7.70 -22.58
N PHE A 135 -2.82 -6.39 -22.51
CA PHE A 135 -3.89 -5.42 -22.26
C PHE A 135 -4.70 -5.20 -23.55
N GLY A 136 -6.00 -5.41 -23.47
CA GLY A 136 -6.90 -5.09 -24.58
C GLY A 136 -6.97 -3.58 -24.86
N PRO A 137 -7.42 -3.19 -26.09
CA PRO A 137 -7.50 -1.77 -26.48
C PRO A 137 -8.43 -0.95 -25.57
N ASP A 138 -9.48 -1.56 -25.05
CA ASP A 138 -10.49 -0.91 -24.21
C ASP A 138 -10.23 -1.08 -22.71
N HIS A 139 -9.04 -1.55 -22.32
CA HIS A 139 -8.72 -1.77 -20.91
C HIS A 139 -8.67 -0.45 -20.14
N PRO A 140 -9.32 -0.33 -18.96
CA PRO A 140 -9.37 0.93 -18.20
C PRO A 140 -8.01 1.54 -17.91
N ALA A 141 -6.98 0.75 -17.62
CA ALA A 141 -5.62 1.24 -17.35
C ALA A 141 -4.99 2.03 -18.50
N ARG A 142 -5.52 1.93 -19.73
CA ARG A 142 -5.09 2.77 -20.86
C ARG A 142 -5.73 4.16 -20.89
N GLN A 143 -6.65 4.45 -19.98
CA GLN A 143 -7.32 5.75 -19.97
C GLN A 143 -6.37 6.83 -19.44
N MET A 144 -6.53 8.06 -19.95
CA MET A 144 -5.71 9.21 -19.55
C MET A 144 -5.85 9.60 -18.08
N GLN A 145 -6.87 9.11 -17.40
CA GLN A 145 -7.05 9.29 -15.96
C GLN A 145 -6.16 8.36 -15.12
N ASP A 146 -5.54 7.33 -15.71
CA ASP A 146 -4.66 6.39 -15.02
C ASP A 146 -3.24 6.38 -15.59
N THR A 147 -3.02 6.94 -16.79
CA THR A 147 -1.75 6.90 -17.51
C THR A 147 -1.38 8.27 -18.08
N PHE A 148 -0.12 8.67 -17.89
CA PHE A 148 0.44 9.87 -18.51
C PHE A 148 0.87 9.58 -19.94
N TYR A 149 0.20 10.19 -20.91
CA TYR A 149 0.55 10.15 -22.33
C TYR A 149 1.49 11.31 -22.70
N VAL A 150 2.55 11.00 -23.44
CA VAL A 150 3.45 12.03 -23.95
C VAL A 150 2.77 12.77 -25.09
N LYS A 151 2.73 14.10 -25.04
CA LYS A 151 2.17 14.92 -26.10
C LYS A 151 3.05 14.80 -27.36
N GLY A 152 2.50 14.21 -28.41
CA GLY A 152 3.22 13.96 -29.66
C GLY A 152 2.98 15.00 -30.75
N ASN A 153 3.71 14.88 -31.83
CA ASN A 153 3.43 15.55 -33.10
C ASN A 153 2.05 15.09 -33.61
N GLN A 154 1.23 16.03 -34.06
CA GLN A 154 -0.18 15.98 -34.33
C GLN A 154 -0.64 14.98 -35.44
N ALA A 155 -0.09 13.77 -35.50
CA ALA A 155 -0.69 12.71 -36.30
C ALA A 155 -1.96 12.20 -35.57
N LYS A 156 -3.10 12.33 -36.20
CA LYS A 156 -4.33 11.73 -35.74
C LYS A 156 -4.31 10.25 -36.08
N ASP A 157 -4.58 9.39 -35.10
CA ASP A 157 -4.92 7.99 -35.37
C ASP A 157 -6.27 7.87 -36.10
N ALA A 158 -6.65 6.65 -36.48
CA ALA A 158 -7.92 6.36 -37.16
C ALA A 158 -9.17 6.76 -36.34
N ALA A 159 -9.04 6.92 -35.00
CA ALA A 159 -10.09 7.38 -34.10
C ALA A 159 -10.04 8.90 -33.85
N GLY A 160 -9.08 9.61 -34.44
CA GLY A 160 -8.92 11.06 -34.29
C GLY A 160 -8.10 11.50 -33.07
N PHE A 161 -7.52 10.57 -32.33
CA PHE A 161 -6.64 10.84 -31.21
C PHE A 161 -5.30 11.41 -31.70
N VAL A 162 -4.84 12.45 -31.03
CA VAL A 162 -3.52 13.07 -31.27
C VAL A 162 -2.58 12.61 -30.16
N GLY A 163 -1.93 11.48 -30.38
CA GLY A 163 -0.95 10.93 -29.43
C GLY A 163 0.40 10.62 -30.08
N SER A 164 1.44 10.54 -29.30
CA SER A 164 2.76 10.09 -29.76
C SER A 164 2.88 8.57 -29.78
N ASN A 165 1.87 7.82 -29.33
CA ASN A 165 1.94 6.40 -28.97
C ASN A 165 3.04 6.10 -27.93
N MET A 166 3.39 7.11 -27.15
CA MET A 166 4.37 7.04 -26.07
C MET A 166 3.69 7.39 -24.76
N VAL A 167 4.02 6.63 -23.73
CA VAL A 167 3.53 6.82 -22.36
C VAL A 167 4.70 6.96 -21.40
N VAL A 168 4.45 7.57 -20.25
CA VAL A 168 5.35 7.38 -19.11
C VAL A 168 4.93 6.07 -18.45
N ARG A 169 5.86 5.14 -18.30
CA ARG A 169 5.57 3.75 -17.90
C ARG A 169 4.81 3.69 -16.59
N THR A 170 3.73 2.91 -16.56
CA THR A 170 2.89 2.70 -15.37
C THR A 170 3.38 1.55 -14.49
N GLN A 171 4.34 0.79 -14.99
CA GLN A 171 4.92 -0.40 -14.37
C GLN A 171 6.28 -0.71 -15.01
N THR A 172 7.14 -1.44 -14.32
CA THR A 172 8.42 -1.87 -14.87
C THR A 172 8.32 -3.15 -15.72
N SER A 173 7.12 -3.70 -15.93
CA SER A 173 6.86 -4.87 -16.78
C SER A 173 7.28 -4.68 -18.25
N SER A 174 7.32 -3.44 -18.73
CA SER A 174 7.83 -3.12 -20.10
C SER A 174 9.28 -3.57 -20.29
N ASP A 175 10.09 -3.53 -19.23
CA ASP A 175 11.49 -3.99 -19.26
C ASP A 175 11.58 -5.51 -19.44
N GLN A 176 10.58 -6.26 -18.93
CA GLN A 176 10.54 -7.72 -19.04
C GLN A 176 10.36 -8.15 -20.50
N VAL A 177 9.42 -7.55 -21.22
CA VAL A 177 9.22 -7.86 -22.64
C VAL A 177 10.42 -7.42 -23.46
N ARG A 178 11.00 -6.27 -23.16
CA ARG A 178 12.22 -5.78 -23.81
C ARG A 178 13.38 -6.75 -23.59
N ALA A 179 13.56 -7.27 -22.38
CA ALA A 179 14.60 -8.25 -22.05
C ALA A 179 14.37 -9.58 -22.79
N LEU A 180 13.14 -10.08 -22.85
CA LEU A 180 12.80 -11.29 -23.62
C LEU A 180 13.15 -11.14 -25.10
N LEU A 181 12.82 -10.00 -25.72
CA LEU A 181 13.11 -9.72 -27.12
C LEU A 181 14.61 -9.59 -27.42
N THR A 182 15.40 -9.09 -26.48
CA THR A 182 16.83 -8.79 -26.70
C THR A 182 17.76 -9.88 -26.22
N ARG A 183 17.39 -10.64 -25.18
CA ARG A 183 18.24 -11.65 -24.54
C ARG A 183 17.77 -13.10 -24.79
N GLY A 184 16.47 -13.26 -25.14
CA GLY A 184 15.86 -14.58 -25.31
C GLY A 184 15.66 -15.33 -23.99
N VAL A 185 15.55 -16.63 -24.07
CA VAL A 185 15.32 -17.54 -22.93
C VAL A 185 16.41 -18.63 -22.87
N PRO A 186 16.80 -19.18 -21.68
CA PRO A 186 16.23 -18.88 -20.36
C PRO A 186 16.56 -17.46 -19.86
N LEU A 187 15.65 -16.86 -19.10
CA LEU A 187 15.81 -15.49 -18.60
C LEU A 187 15.35 -15.38 -17.15
N TYR A 188 16.19 -14.78 -16.31
CA TYR A 188 15.89 -14.49 -14.90
C TYR A 188 16.32 -13.05 -14.63
N ILE A 189 15.37 -12.13 -14.48
CA ILE A 189 15.65 -10.69 -14.30
C ILE A 189 14.81 -10.09 -13.18
N ALA A 190 15.37 -9.07 -12.54
CA ALA A 190 14.64 -8.11 -11.74
C ALA A 190 14.79 -6.72 -12.32
N SER A 191 13.71 -5.96 -12.37
CA SER A 191 13.64 -4.63 -12.99
C SER A 191 13.16 -3.60 -11.96
N PRO A 192 14.04 -3.11 -11.08
CA PRO A 192 13.72 -1.99 -10.21
C PRO A 192 13.66 -0.68 -11.00
N GLY A 193 12.70 0.19 -10.68
CA GLY A 193 12.62 1.47 -11.36
C GLY A 193 11.43 2.31 -10.99
N ARG A 194 11.48 3.60 -11.39
CA ARG A 194 10.36 4.53 -11.22
C ARG A 194 9.25 4.20 -12.18
N VAL A 195 8.03 4.40 -11.69
CA VAL A 195 6.79 4.25 -12.44
C VAL A 195 5.87 5.44 -12.13
N PHE A 196 4.89 5.66 -13.00
CA PHE A 196 4.11 6.89 -12.99
C PHE A 196 2.63 6.55 -13.18
N ARG A 197 1.80 7.08 -12.29
CA ARG A 197 0.34 6.98 -12.39
C ARG A 197 -0.28 8.33 -12.07
N THR A 198 -1.49 8.58 -12.54
CA THR A 198 -2.17 9.85 -12.31
C THR A 198 -2.84 9.93 -10.92
N ASP A 199 -2.36 9.14 -9.97
CA ASP A 199 -2.81 9.17 -8.59
C ASP A 199 -2.51 10.51 -7.92
N GLU A 200 -3.39 10.97 -7.05
CA GLU A 200 -3.12 12.11 -6.18
C GLU A 200 -2.18 11.70 -5.04
N LEU A 201 -1.38 12.66 -4.58
CA LEU A 201 -0.52 12.46 -3.41
C LEU A 201 -1.39 12.43 -2.14
N ASP A 202 -1.37 11.29 -1.44
CA ASP A 202 -2.00 11.12 -0.13
C ASP A 202 -1.07 10.31 0.80
N ALA A 203 -1.55 9.91 1.97
CA ALA A 203 -0.76 9.14 2.94
C ALA A 203 -0.29 7.76 2.41
N THR A 204 -0.87 7.26 1.31
CA THR A 204 -0.64 5.91 0.78
C THR A 204 -0.28 5.87 -0.70
N HIS A 205 -0.49 6.95 -1.43
CA HIS A 205 -0.27 7.06 -2.87
C HIS A 205 0.57 8.27 -3.25
N THR A 206 1.31 8.14 -4.35
CA THR A 206 2.05 9.23 -4.99
C THR A 206 2.07 9.00 -6.50
N PRO A 207 2.00 10.06 -7.31
CA PRO A 207 2.02 9.93 -8.78
C PRO A 207 3.33 9.36 -9.32
N VAL A 208 4.41 9.46 -8.56
CA VAL A 208 5.73 8.92 -8.90
C VAL A 208 6.19 8.01 -7.78
N PHE A 209 6.33 6.73 -8.06
CA PHE A 209 6.78 5.74 -7.10
C PHE A 209 7.71 4.71 -7.74
N HIS A 210 8.24 3.79 -6.95
CA HIS A 210 9.17 2.78 -7.42
C HIS A 210 8.55 1.39 -7.29
N GLN A 211 8.76 0.59 -8.31
CA GLN A 211 8.46 -0.84 -8.30
C GLN A 211 9.74 -1.64 -8.52
N CYS A 212 9.77 -2.84 -7.98
CA CYS A 212 10.65 -3.88 -8.46
C CYS A 212 9.79 -5.01 -8.97
N GLU A 213 9.91 -5.27 -10.27
CA GLU A 213 9.28 -6.43 -10.88
C GLU A 213 10.34 -7.46 -11.24
N ALA A 214 9.97 -8.73 -11.11
CA ALA A 214 10.85 -9.84 -11.42
C ALA A 214 10.16 -10.79 -12.38
N LEU A 215 10.94 -11.31 -13.34
CA LEU A 215 10.51 -12.27 -14.36
C LEU A 215 11.50 -13.43 -14.41
N ALA A 216 10.97 -14.64 -14.37
CA ALA A 216 11.69 -15.85 -14.76
C ALA A 216 10.97 -16.53 -15.92
N VAL A 217 11.69 -16.88 -16.97
CA VAL A 217 11.18 -17.67 -18.09
C VAL A 217 12.19 -18.77 -18.39
N ASP A 218 11.76 -20.03 -18.22
CA ASP A 218 12.55 -21.21 -18.49
C ASP A 218 11.61 -22.40 -18.74
N LYS A 219 12.18 -23.58 -18.95
CA LYS A 219 11.39 -24.80 -19.09
C LYS A 219 10.84 -25.27 -17.74
N HIS A 220 9.54 -25.60 -17.72
CA HIS A 220 8.87 -26.25 -16.59
C HIS A 220 8.79 -25.42 -15.29
N LEU A 221 8.89 -24.11 -15.35
CA LEU A 221 8.62 -23.26 -14.19
C LEU A 221 7.16 -23.34 -13.76
N THR A 222 6.92 -23.29 -12.46
CA THR A 222 5.62 -23.51 -11.84
C THR A 222 5.26 -22.42 -10.81
N MET A 223 4.01 -22.41 -10.35
CA MET A 223 3.58 -21.59 -9.21
C MET A 223 4.34 -21.91 -7.91
N ALA A 224 4.88 -23.13 -7.77
CA ALA A 224 5.68 -23.50 -6.60
C ALA A 224 7.04 -22.79 -6.61
N ASP A 225 7.65 -22.66 -7.79
CA ASP A 225 8.91 -21.91 -7.96
C ASP A 225 8.69 -20.42 -7.66
N LEU A 226 7.61 -19.83 -8.19
CA LEU A 226 7.19 -18.46 -7.87
C LEU A 226 7.05 -18.28 -6.35
N LYS A 227 6.28 -19.18 -5.70
CA LYS A 227 6.06 -19.09 -4.24
C LYS A 227 7.36 -19.18 -3.47
N GLY A 228 8.28 -20.04 -3.88
CA GLY A 228 9.59 -20.21 -3.26
C GLY A 228 10.45 -18.94 -3.35
N VAL A 229 10.44 -18.24 -4.47
CA VAL A 229 11.14 -16.95 -4.64
C VAL A 229 10.49 -15.86 -3.77
N LEU A 230 9.17 -15.79 -3.77
CA LEU A 230 8.42 -14.79 -2.96
C LEU A 230 8.64 -14.98 -1.45
N ASP A 231 8.68 -16.23 -0.96
CA ASP A 231 8.97 -16.51 0.44
C ASP A 231 10.39 -16.07 0.84
N LYS A 232 11.38 -16.35 -0.02
CA LYS A 232 12.76 -15.92 0.21
C LYS A 232 12.87 -14.38 0.19
N LEU A 233 12.20 -13.70 -0.74
CA LEU A 233 12.19 -12.25 -0.79
C LEU A 233 11.53 -11.66 0.47
N ALA A 234 10.41 -12.23 0.92
CA ALA A 234 9.76 -11.78 2.14
C ALA A 234 10.66 -11.92 3.37
N VAL A 235 11.39 -13.05 3.49
CA VAL A 235 12.35 -13.24 4.57
C VAL A 235 13.52 -12.25 4.49
N ALA A 236 14.01 -11.96 3.28
CA ALA A 236 15.08 -10.98 3.08
C ALA A 236 14.65 -9.55 3.45
N MET A 237 13.39 -9.18 3.15
CA MET A 237 12.90 -7.83 3.40
C MET A 237 12.37 -7.61 4.83
N PHE A 238 11.76 -8.63 5.44
CA PHE A 238 11.02 -8.50 6.70
C PHE A 238 11.49 -9.43 7.81
N GLY A 239 12.56 -10.19 7.56
CA GLY A 239 13.16 -11.10 8.54
C GLY A 239 12.59 -12.53 8.52
N PRO A 240 13.18 -13.42 9.34
CA PRO A 240 12.97 -14.87 9.25
C PRO A 240 11.55 -15.34 9.59
N GLU A 241 10.78 -14.53 10.31
CA GLU A 241 9.40 -14.83 10.71
C GLU A 241 8.37 -14.39 9.68
N ALA A 242 8.78 -13.77 8.57
CA ALA A 242 7.90 -13.32 7.51
C ALA A 242 7.09 -14.49 6.93
N LYS A 243 5.78 -14.29 6.78
CA LYS A 243 4.86 -15.28 6.21
C LYS A 243 4.10 -14.66 5.08
N THR A 244 4.03 -15.37 3.96
CA THR A 244 3.29 -14.94 2.78
C THR A 244 2.16 -15.91 2.46
N ARG A 245 1.13 -15.38 1.79
CA ARG A 245 0.11 -16.20 1.12
C ARG A 245 -0.22 -15.62 -0.24
N LEU A 246 -0.68 -16.48 -1.13
CA LEU A 246 -1.21 -16.10 -2.43
C LEU A 246 -2.74 -16.13 -2.37
N ARG A 247 -3.37 -15.07 -2.85
CA ARG A 247 -4.81 -14.93 -2.95
C ARG A 247 -5.18 -14.79 -4.42
N PRO A 248 -6.08 -15.63 -4.99
CA PRO A 248 -6.46 -15.54 -6.39
C PRO A 248 -6.87 -14.12 -6.79
N SER A 249 -6.36 -13.65 -7.92
CA SER A 249 -6.65 -12.34 -8.49
C SER A 249 -6.62 -12.38 -10.01
N TYR A 250 -6.71 -11.24 -10.67
CA TYR A 250 -6.64 -11.14 -12.13
C TYR A 250 -5.69 -10.03 -12.55
N PHE A 251 -4.75 -10.38 -13.44
CA PHE A 251 -3.93 -9.43 -14.18
C PHE A 251 -3.86 -9.87 -15.65
N PRO A 252 -3.92 -8.95 -16.63
CA PRO A 252 -3.93 -9.31 -18.06
C PRO A 252 -2.71 -10.12 -18.49
N PHE A 253 -1.56 -9.86 -17.88
CA PHE A 253 -0.25 -10.41 -18.23
C PHE A 253 0.11 -11.71 -17.50
N THR A 254 -0.75 -12.20 -16.60
CA THR A 254 -0.55 -13.48 -15.89
C THR A 254 -1.78 -14.36 -15.90
N GLU A 255 -1.56 -15.71 -15.92
CA GLU A 255 -2.60 -16.74 -15.84
C GLU A 255 -1.98 -18.05 -15.33
N PRO A 256 -2.31 -18.53 -14.13
CA PRO A 256 -3.13 -17.88 -13.10
C PRO A 256 -2.44 -16.68 -12.46
N SER A 257 -3.27 -15.76 -11.94
CA SER A 257 -2.83 -14.57 -11.22
C SER A 257 -3.13 -14.66 -9.74
N ALA A 258 -2.33 -14.03 -8.93
CA ALA A 258 -2.55 -13.92 -7.49
C ALA A 258 -2.04 -12.59 -6.93
N GLU A 259 -2.69 -12.12 -5.89
CA GLU A 259 -2.14 -11.10 -5.00
C GLU A 259 -1.30 -11.76 -3.92
N LEU A 260 -0.18 -11.14 -3.62
CA LEU A 260 0.76 -11.54 -2.58
C LEU A 260 0.46 -10.77 -1.30
N ASP A 261 0.02 -11.47 -0.28
CA ASP A 261 -0.19 -10.89 1.06
C ASP A 261 0.96 -11.27 2.01
N LEU A 262 1.32 -10.34 2.88
CA LEU A 262 2.29 -10.51 3.96
C LEU A 262 1.57 -10.47 5.31
N TRP A 263 1.94 -11.35 6.24
CA TRP A 263 1.40 -11.38 7.59
C TRP A 263 2.08 -10.35 8.49
N PHE A 264 1.29 -9.48 9.10
CA PHE A 264 1.75 -8.50 10.08
C PHE A 264 1.14 -8.79 11.45
N PRO A 265 1.95 -9.13 12.48
CA PRO A 265 1.46 -9.36 13.83
C PRO A 265 0.98 -8.06 14.50
N ASP A 266 1.62 -6.93 14.20
CA ASP A 266 1.40 -5.63 14.87
C ASP A 266 0.58 -4.63 14.02
N LYS A 267 -0.24 -5.12 13.11
CA LYS A 267 -1.09 -4.29 12.27
C LYS A 267 -2.04 -3.44 13.13
N LYS A 268 -2.19 -2.15 12.82
CA LYS A 268 -3.24 -1.28 13.39
C LYS A 268 -4.61 -1.96 13.27
N GLY A 269 -5.26 -2.23 14.41
CA GLY A 269 -6.53 -2.97 14.46
C GLY A 269 -6.39 -4.48 14.71
N GLY A 270 -5.20 -4.95 15.02
CA GLY A 270 -4.87 -6.36 15.34
C GLY A 270 -4.13 -7.09 14.23
N PRO A 271 -3.57 -8.27 14.53
CA PRO A 271 -2.80 -9.06 13.57
C PRO A 271 -3.58 -9.33 12.28
N GLY A 272 -2.93 -9.24 11.13
CA GLY A 272 -3.63 -9.46 9.88
C GLY A 272 -2.73 -9.51 8.64
N TRP A 273 -3.35 -9.88 7.55
CA TRP A 273 -2.73 -9.89 6.22
C TRP A 273 -2.78 -8.50 5.60
N LEU A 274 -1.68 -8.11 4.95
CA LEU A 274 -1.56 -6.89 4.16
C LEU A 274 -1.11 -7.28 2.76
N GLU A 275 -1.75 -6.72 1.75
CA GLU A 275 -1.35 -6.86 0.37
C GLU A 275 0.02 -6.20 0.18
N TRP A 276 0.95 -6.93 -0.43
CA TRP A 276 2.30 -6.47 -0.71
C TRP A 276 2.57 -6.30 -2.20
N GLY A 277 1.98 -7.14 -3.06
CA GLY A 277 2.17 -7.05 -4.50
C GLY A 277 1.31 -8.01 -5.30
N GLY A 278 1.51 -8.01 -6.60
CA GLY A 278 0.85 -8.91 -7.55
C GLY A 278 1.83 -9.92 -8.15
N CYS A 279 1.35 -11.12 -8.49
CA CYS A 279 2.18 -12.17 -9.06
C CYS A 279 1.35 -13.15 -9.91
N GLY A 280 2.02 -14.01 -10.67
CA GLY A 280 1.38 -15.08 -11.41
C GLY A 280 2.30 -15.77 -12.41
N MET A 281 1.77 -16.79 -13.07
CA MET A 281 2.44 -17.37 -14.23
C MET A 281 2.28 -16.44 -15.43
N VAL A 282 3.33 -16.28 -16.21
CA VAL A 282 3.29 -15.40 -17.39
C VAL A 282 2.23 -15.90 -18.39
N ASN A 283 1.35 -15.01 -18.81
CA ASN A 283 0.32 -15.35 -19.78
C ASN A 283 0.99 -15.79 -21.11
N PRO A 284 0.54 -16.89 -21.72
CA PRO A 284 1.06 -17.36 -23.02
C PRO A 284 1.10 -16.30 -24.12
N ASN A 285 0.17 -15.35 -24.11
CA ASN A 285 0.15 -14.26 -25.09
C ASN A 285 1.34 -13.29 -24.90
N VAL A 286 1.78 -13.08 -23.68
CA VAL A 286 2.99 -12.27 -23.39
C VAL A 286 4.24 -12.97 -23.94
N LEU A 287 4.38 -14.28 -23.74
CA LEU A 287 5.48 -15.05 -24.31
C LEU A 287 5.46 -14.98 -25.85
N LYS A 288 4.28 -15.17 -26.47
CA LYS A 288 4.11 -15.07 -27.93
C LYS A 288 4.47 -13.68 -28.47
N SER A 289 4.10 -12.60 -27.75
CA SER A 289 4.43 -11.24 -28.16
C SER A 289 5.94 -10.99 -28.18
N ALA A 290 6.70 -11.71 -27.35
CA ALA A 290 8.15 -11.71 -27.31
C ALA A 290 8.80 -12.77 -28.25
N GLY A 291 8.01 -13.50 -29.04
CA GLY A 291 8.51 -14.55 -29.94
C GLY A 291 8.93 -15.84 -29.24
N ILE A 292 8.49 -16.06 -27.99
CA ILE A 292 8.79 -17.25 -27.21
C ILE A 292 7.66 -18.26 -27.35
N ASP A 293 8.01 -19.53 -27.58
CA ASP A 293 7.06 -20.63 -27.69
C ASP A 293 6.51 -21.05 -26.30
N PRO A 294 5.23 -20.82 -26.00
CA PRO A 294 4.65 -21.14 -24.70
C PRO A 294 4.40 -22.64 -24.48
N ASP A 295 4.50 -23.47 -25.52
CA ASP A 295 4.43 -24.92 -25.38
C ASP A 295 5.75 -25.52 -24.89
N VAL A 296 6.86 -24.77 -25.01
CA VAL A 296 8.22 -25.18 -24.60
C VAL A 296 8.62 -24.47 -23.30
N TYR A 297 8.28 -23.20 -23.16
CA TYR A 297 8.69 -22.35 -22.05
C TYR A 297 7.51 -21.90 -21.21
N THR A 298 7.70 -21.91 -19.91
CA THR A 298 6.79 -21.31 -18.94
C THR A 298 7.51 -20.19 -18.22
N GLY A 299 6.78 -19.32 -17.56
CA GLY A 299 7.40 -18.26 -16.77
C GLY A 299 6.51 -17.84 -15.63
N PHE A 300 7.11 -17.16 -14.67
CA PHE A 300 6.38 -16.46 -13.63
C PHE A 300 6.91 -15.03 -13.50
N ALA A 301 6.03 -14.16 -13.05
CA ALA A 301 6.37 -12.77 -12.76
C ALA A 301 5.69 -12.29 -11.49
N PHE A 302 6.28 -11.30 -10.86
CA PHE A 302 5.69 -10.60 -9.74
C PHE A 302 6.22 -9.17 -9.64
N GLY A 303 5.46 -8.30 -8.98
CA GLY A 303 5.83 -6.91 -8.75
C GLY A 303 5.47 -6.48 -7.35
N VAL A 304 6.37 -5.73 -6.71
CA VAL A 304 6.18 -5.13 -5.39
C VAL A 304 6.51 -3.63 -5.44
N GLY A 305 5.71 -2.83 -4.73
CA GLY A 305 5.98 -1.39 -4.57
C GLY A 305 7.07 -1.17 -3.53
N MET A 306 8.09 -0.38 -3.87
CA MET A 306 9.23 -0.14 -2.98
C MET A 306 8.87 0.77 -1.82
N GLU A 307 8.11 1.84 -2.06
CA GLU A 307 7.62 2.71 -1.00
C GLU A 307 6.74 1.94 -0.02
N ARG A 308 5.81 1.11 -0.54
CA ARG A 308 4.98 0.27 0.33
C ARG A 308 5.80 -0.71 1.17
N THR A 309 6.84 -1.30 0.57
CA THR A 309 7.77 -2.19 1.28
C THR A 309 8.51 -1.42 2.38
N LEU A 310 8.94 -0.20 2.09
CA LEU A 310 9.63 0.66 3.06
C LEU A 310 8.71 1.10 4.20
N LEU A 311 7.49 1.55 3.89
CA LEU A 311 6.48 1.91 4.89
C LEU A 311 6.23 0.76 5.86
N LEU A 312 6.06 -0.47 5.33
CA LEU A 312 5.81 -1.66 6.13
C LEU A 312 7.03 -2.08 6.96
N ARG A 313 8.26 -1.92 6.43
CA ARG A 313 9.51 -2.34 7.10
C ARG A 313 9.94 -1.37 8.20
N SER A 314 9.66 -0.08 8.03
CA SER A 314 10.23 1.01 8.85
C SER A 314 9.18 1.74 9.68
N ASP A 315 7.94 1.22 9.77
CA ASP A 315 6.81 1.84 10.49
C ASP A 315 6.57 3.30 10.11
N ILE A 316 6.80 3.65 8.83
CA ILE A 316 6.49 4.96 8.28
C ILE A 316 5.00 4.97 7.95
N ASN A 317 4.29 5.99 8.42
CA ASN A 317 2.84 6.03 8.35
C ASN A 317 2.27 6.92 7.23
N ASP A 318 3.12 7.72 6.60
CA ASP A 318 2.71 8.71 5.61
C ASP A 318 3.68 8.76 4.43
N MET A 319 3.14 8.65 3.22
CA MET A 319 3.90 8.71 1.97
C MET A 319 4.58 10.08 1.77
N HIS A 320 4.00 11.16 2.31
CA HIS A 320 4.57 12.49 2.21
C HIS A 320 5.99 12.55 2.77
N ASP A 321 6.28 11.84 3.87
CA ASP A 321 7.59 11.80 4.49
C ASP A 321 8.69 11.30 3.53
N LEU A 322 8.30 10.42 2.58
CA LEU A 322 9.22 9.87 1.58
C LEU A 322 9.51 10.81 0.41
N VAL A 323 8.61 11.73 0.09
CA VAL A 323 8.66 12.50 -1.17
C VAL A 323 8.88 14.00 -0.97
N GLU A 324 8.63 14.55 0.22
CA GLU A 324 8.78 15.99 0.48
C GLU A 324 10.23 16.46 0.59
N GLY A 325 11.20 15.55 0.71
CA GLY A 325 12.62 15.88 0.73
C GLY A 325 13.12 16.52 2.03
N ASP A 326 12.43 16.32 3.15
CA ASP A 326 12.88 16.77 4.46
C ASP A 326 14.12 16.00 4.90
N VAL A 327 15.24 16.69 5.03
CA VAL A 327 16.53 16.08 5.43
C VAL A 327 16.45 15.45 6.82
N ARG A 328 15.60 15.97 7.71
CA ARG A 328 15.40 15.42 9.07
C ARG A 328 14.78 14.02 9.02
N PHE A 329 13.98 13.72 7.98
CA PHE A 329 13.48 12.39 7.73
C PHE A 329 14.63 11.44 7.38
N ALA A 330 15.47 11.81 6.39
CA ALA A 330 16.58 10.98 5.95
C ALA A 330 17.62 10.76 7.06
N GLU A 331 17.88 11.77 7.92
CA GLU A 331 18.81 11.68 9.04
C GLU A 331 18.44 10.61 10.08
N GLN A 332 17.19 10.15 10.13
CA GLN A 332 16.77 9.05 11.00
C GLN A 332 17.28 7.68 10.51
N PHE A 333 17.70 7.59 9.26
CA PHE A 333 18.23 6.38 8.63
C PHE A 333 19.74 6.44 8.43
N VAL A 334 20.46 7.08 9.35
CA VAL A 334 21.92 7.14 9.31
C VAL A 334 22.46 5.73 9.22
N MET A 335 23.32 5.51 8.23
CA MET A 335 24.05 4.25 8.06
C MET A 335 25.03 4.14 9.26
N GLY A 336 24.64 3.41 10.22
CA GLY A 336 25.49 3.17 11.36
C GLY A 336 25.02 1.95 12.09
N GLU A 337 25.90 1.18 12.48
CA GLU A 337 25.89 0.15 13.51
C GLU A 337 25.35 -1.20 13.09
#